data_a10bb833135eb638e0fd3bbabe89f62e
#
_entry.id   a10bb833135eb638e0fd3bbabe89f62e
#
_cell.length_a   1.000
_cell.length_b   1.000
_cell.length_c   1.000
_cell.angle_alpha   90.00
_cell.angle_beta   90.00
_cell.angle_gamma   90.00
#
_symmetry.space_group_name_H-M   'P 1'
#
loop_
_entity.id
_entity.type
_entity.pdbx_description
1 polymer ?
#
loop_
_entity_poly.entity_id
_entity_poly.type
_entity_poly.pdbx_seq_one_letter_code
_entity_poly.pdbx_strand_id
1 'polypeptide(L)'
;MIRRRKPEKSGIREIPQIRSRAHLQWVRGHVCAIDSDQCEGKVEAAHVRIGTDGGMGVKPSDIYTIPLCHYHHDQQHRLGERSFEAQHKISMLRIAEDLVRRSPAVREEG
;
A
#
# COMPACT_ATOMS: atom_id res chain seq x y z
N MET A 1 -3.31 -33.58 12.87
CA MET A 1 -3.22 -33.34 12.68
C MET A 1 -3.26 -32.67 12.50
N ILE A 2 -3.24 -32.62 12.24
CA ILE A 2 -3.11 -32.11 11.98
C ILE A 2 -3.14 -31.47 11.67
N ARG A 3 -3.11 -31.35 11.52
CA ARG A 3 -2.91 -30.77 11.20
C ARG A 3 -2.82 -30.07 10.65
N ARG A 4 -2.84 -29.91 10.42
CA ARG A 4 -2.50 -29.31 9.97
C ARG A 4 -2.38 -28.72 9.27
N ARG A 5 -2.37 -28.57 8.83
CA ARG A 5 -1.92 -27.98 8.39
C ARG A 5 -1.71 -27.54 7.48
N LYS A 6 -1.75 -27.38 6.84
CA LYS A 6 -1.41 -26.96 6.18
C LYS A 6 -0.70 -26.65 5.61
N PRO A 7 -0.49 -26.50 5.21
CA PRO A 7 0.25 -26.07 4.76
C PRO A 7 1.13 -25.89 4.23
N GLU A 8 1.55 -26.09 4.01
CA GLU A 8 2.51 -26.01 3.54
C GLU A 8 2.60 -25.59 2.51
N LYS A 9 2.06 -25.56 2.13
CA LYS A 9 1.95 -25.08 1.18
C LYS A 9 2.63 -24.00 0.87
N SER A 10 2.94 -23.52 0.63
CA SER A 10 3.64 -22.46 0.30
C SER A 10 4.01 -21.81 1.48
N GLY A 11 5.13 -21.98 1.97
CA GLY A 11 5.59 -21.37 3.17
C GLY A 11 5.41 -19.90 3.15
N ILE A 12 5.35 -19.34 1.99
CA ILE A 12 5.16 -17.92 1.86
C ILE A 12 3.89 -17.45 2.47
N ARG A 13 2.87 -18.26 2.32
CA ARG A 13 1.60 -17.87 2.82
C ARG A 13 1.53 -17.82 4.29
N GLU A 14 2.50 -18.35 4.97
CA GLU A 14 2.45 -18.41 6.39
C GLU A 14 2.89 -17.14 7.07
N ILE A 15 3.41 -16.19 6.31
CA ILE A 15 3.78 -14.90 6.87
C ILE A 15 2.55 -14.02 6.84
N PRO A 16 2.01 -13.67 8.02
CA PRO A 16 0.80 -12.86 8.04
C PRO A 16 1.10 -11.47 7.55
N GLN A 17 0.14 -10.88 6.88
CA GLN A 17 0.28 -9.52 6.43
C GLN A 17 -0.03 -8.57 7.55
N ILE A 18 0.64 -7.43 7.54
CA ILE A 18 0.50 -6.44 8.59
C ILE A 18 -0.73 -5.60 8.36
N ARG A 19 -1.56 -5.46 9.41
CA ARG A 19 -2.69 -4.55 9.37
C ARG A 19 -2.49 -3.49 10.44
N SER A 20 -2.58 -2.24 10.06
CA SER A 20 -2.35 -1.15 10.98
C SER A 20 -3.24 0.03 10.65
N ARG A 21 -4.33 0.18 11.38
CA ARG A 21 -5.24 1.29 11.17
C ARG A 21 -4.55 2.62 11.47
N ALA A 22 -3.69 2.62 12.47
CA ALA A 22 -2.98 3.83 12.83
C ALA A 22 -2.09 4.31 11.69
N HIS A 23 -1.40 3.38 11.04
CA HIS A 23 -0.55 3.74 9.90
C HIS A 23 -1.38 4.26 8.73
N LEU A 24 -2.50 3.60 8.44
CA LEU A 24 -3.37 4.04 7.35
C LEU A 24 -3.88 5.45 7.61
N GLN A 25 -4.27 5.74 8.84
CA GLN A 25 -4.74 7.05 9.20
C GLN A 25 -3.65 8.10 9.06
N TRP A 26 -2.44 7.75 9.47
CA TRP A 26 -1.29 8.63 9.34
C TRP A 26 -1.01 8.94 7.87
N VAL A 27 -1.08 7.91 7.00
CA VAL A 27 -0.87 8.10 5.56
C VAL A 27 -1.91 9.07 5.00
N ARG A 28 -3.17 8.93 5.41
CA ARG A 28 -4.23 9.79 4.91
C ARG A 28 -4.06 11.26 5.30
N GLY A 29 -3.22 11.53 6.27
CA GLY A 29 -2.95 12.89 6.69
C GLY A 29 -1.94 13.63 5.82
N HIS A 30 -1.42 12.96 4.80
CA HIS A 30 -0.42 13.54 3.92
C HIS A 30 -1.06 14.09 2.64
N VAL A 31 -0.30 14.92 1.94
CA VAL A 31 -0.70 15.43 0.65
C VAL A 31 -0.64 14.29 -0.36
N CYS A 32 -1.53 14.31 -1.36
CA CYS A 32 -1.51 13.31 -2.43
C CYS A 32 -0.10 13.22 -3.01
N ALA A 33 0.37 11.99 -3.21
CA ALA A 33 1.72 11.77 -3.72
C ALA A 33 1.93 12.38 -5.10
N ILE A 34 0.87 12.50 -5.89
CA ILE A 34 0.96 13.11 -7.21
C ILE A 34 0.95 14.64 -7.09
N ASP A 35 0.12 15.17 -6.19
CA ASP A 35 0.08 16.60 -5.87
C ASP A 35 0.04 17.48 -7.12
N SER A 36 -1.00 17.34 -7.89
CA SER A 36 -1.18 18.12 -9.10
C SER A 36 -2.49 18.90 -9.02
N ASP A 37 -2.71 19.80 -10.00
CA ASP A 37 -3.95 20.55 -10.04
C ASP A 37 -5.13 19.68 -10.43
N GLN A 38 -4.90 18.43 -10.79
CA GLN A 38 -6.01 17.50 -11.03
C GLN A 38 -6.48 16.81 -9.76
N CYS A 39 -5.79 17.03 -8.63
CA CYS A 39 -6.19 16.42 -7.38
C CYS A 39 -7.61 16.82 -7.02
N GLU A 40 -8.39 15.82 -6.59
CA GLU A 40 -9.78 16.04 -6.26
C GLU A 40 -10.21 15.01 -5.23
N GLY A 41 -10.95 15.46 -4.23
CA GLY A 41 -11.47 14.57 -3.21
C GLY A 41 -10.48 14.36 -2.07
N LYS A 42 -10.89 13.56 -1.12
CA LYS A 42 -10.09 13.29 0.06
C LYS A 42 -8.88 12.45 -0.28
N VAL A 43 -7.83 12.59 0.53
CA VAL A 43 -6.67 11.73 0.42
C VAL A 43 -6.99 10.38 1.08
N GLU A 44 -6.68 9.32 0.38
CA GLU A 44 -6.93 7.95 0.82
C GLU A 44 -5.61 7.20 0.88
N ALA A 45 -5.57 6.15 1.69
CA ALA A 45 -4.38 5.30 1.77
C ALA A 45 -4.52 4.22 0.72
N ALA A 46 -3.78 4.37 -0.37
CA ALA A 46 -3.89 3.47 -1.51
C ALA A 46 -2.86 2.35 -1.39
N HIS A 47 -3.32 1.11 -1.38
CA HIS A 47 -2.41 -0.03 -1.28
C HIS A 47 -1.62 -0.21 -2.57
N VAL A 48 -0.38 -0.66 -2.42
CA VAL A 48 0.54 -0.89 -3.52
C VAL A 48 0.82 -2.38 -3.61
N ARG A 49 0.67 -2.95 -4.81
CA ARG A 49 0.92 -4.37 -5.01
C ARG A 49 2.28 -4.67 -5.62
N ILE A 50 2.74 -3.81 -6.52
CA ILE A 50 4.01 -4.05 -7.19
C ILE A 50 5.15 -4.11 -6.20
N GLY A 51 5.84 -5.25 -6.14
CA GLY A 51 6.99 -5.41 -5.30
C GLY A 51 6.69 -5.61 -3.82
N THR A 52 5.41 -5.82 -3.49
CA THR A 52 5.01 -5.97 -2.09
C THR A 52 4.58 -7.40 -1.80
N ASP A 53 4.01 -7.60 -0.61
CA ASP A 53 3.53 -8.91 -0.20
C ASP A 53 2.11 -9.21 -0.66
N GLY A 54 1.54 -8.35 -1.50
CA GLY A 54 0.23 -8.60 -2.09
C GLY A 54 0.39 -9.40 -3.36
N GLY A 55 -0.41 -10.42 -3.54
CA GLY A 55 -0.42 -11.22 -4.76
C GLY A 55 -1.78 -11.16 -5.38
N MET A 56 -2.02 -12.05 -6.35
CA MET A 56 -3.32 -12.11 -6.98
C MET A 56 -4.38 -12.46 -5.94
N GLY A 57 -5.38 -11.61 -5.80
CA GLY A 57 -6.43 -11.82 -4.83
C GLY A 57 -6.02 -11.62 -3.38
N VAL A 58 -4.80 -11.14 -3.14
CA VAL A 58 -4.30 -10.96 -1.79
C VAL A 58 -4.03 -9.47 -1.55
N LYS A 59 -4.68 -8.93 -0.54
CA LYS A 59 -4.51 -7.52 -0.19
C LYS A 59 -3.14 -7.33 0.46
N PRO A 60 -2.34 -6.38 -0.02
CA PRO A 60 -1.02 -6.15 0.59
C PRO A 60 -1.12 -5.69 2.03
N SER A 61 0.00 -5.78 2.75
CA SER A 61 0.08 -5.24 4.11
C SER A 61 -0.20 -3.75 4.10
N ASP A 62 -0.74 -3.25 5.20
CA ASP A 62 -1.10 -1.84 5.30
C ASP A 62 0.10 -0.92 5.29
N ILE A 63 1.30 -1.45 5.55
CA ILE A 63 2.49 -0.61 5.46
C ILE A 63 2.86 -0.29 4.01
N TYR A 64 2.27 -0.99 3.05
CA TYR A 64 2.53 -0.69 1.63
C TYR A 64 1.39 0.16 1.08
N THR A 65 1.30 1.40 1.57
CA THR A 65 0.29 2.33 1.11
C THR A 65 0.91 3.68 0.83
N ILE A 66 0.28 4.43 -0.07
CA ILE A 66 0.70 5.79 -0.36
C ILE A 66 -0.53 6.69 -0.33
N PRO A 67 -0.35 7.99 -0.06
CA PRO A 67 -1.50 8.91 -0.03
C PRO A 67 -1.86 9.31 -1.45
N LEU A 68 -3.08 9.02 -1.85
CA LEU A 68 -3.61 9.45 -3.15
C LEU A 68 -4.98 10.07 -2.93
N CYS A 69 -5.21 11.23 -3.53
CA CYS A 69 -6.54 11.81 -3.47
C CYS A 69 -7.49 10.88 -4.21
N HIS A 70 -8.78 11.08 -4.03
CA HIS A 70 -9.77 10.19 -4.63
C HIS A 70 -9.59 10.11 -6.14
N TYR A 71 -9.32 11.23 -6.80
CA TYR A 71 -9.14 11.23 -8.24
C TYR A 71 -7.98 10.33 -8.67
N HIS A 72 -6.82 10.49 -8.02
CA HIS A 72 -5.65 9.70 -8.42
C HIS A 72 -5.73 8.26 -7.95
N HIS A 73 -6.40 8.00 -6.84
CA HIS A 73 -6.60 6.62 -6.38
C HIS A 73 -7.48 5.88 -7.39
N ASP A 74 -8.53 6.53 -7.86
CA ASP A 74 -9.39 5.95 -8.89
C ASP A 74 -8.62 5.74 -10.18
N GLN A 75 -7.77 6.69 -10.54
CA GLN A 75 -6.94 6.56 -11.75
C GLN A 75 -5.99 5.38 -11.63
N GLN A 76 -5.40 5.17 -10.45
CA GLN A 76 -4.51 4.03 -10.23
C GLN A 76 -5.24 2.71 -10.52
N HIS A 77 -6.48 2.60 -10.06
CA HIS A 77 -7.27 1.39 -10.30
C HIS A 77 -7.64 1.23 -11.77
N ARG A 78 -8.01 2.33 -12.42
CA ARG A 78 -8.42 2.25 -13.82
C ARG A 78 -7.27 1.96 -14.77
N LEU A 79 -6.12 2.57 -14.53
CA LEU A 79 -4.97 2.37 -15.39
C LEU A 79 -4.18 1.11 -15.07
N GLY A 80 -4.23 0.68 -13.82
CA GLY A 80 -3.33 -0.35 -13.34
C GLY A 80 -2.05 0.29 -12.83
N GLU A 81 -1.37 -0.40 -11.90
CA GLU A 81 -0.25 0.20 -11.20
C GLU A 81 0.93 0.54 -12.09
N ARG A 82 1.26 -0.35 -13.04
CA ARG A 82 2.41 -0.07 -13.89
C ARG A 82 2.19 1.13 -14.79
N SER A 83 0.99 1.23 -15.37
CA SER A 83 0.67 2.38 -16.22
C SER A 83 0.62 3.66 -15.42
N PHE A 84 0.08 3.57 -14.20
CA PHE A 84 0.01 4.73 -13.32
C PHE A 84 1.41 5.22 -12.98
N GLU A 85 2.32 4.31 -12.64
CA GLU A 85 3.70 4.67 -12.33
C GLU A 85 4.39 5.29 -13.53
N ALA A 86 4.16 4.74 -14.71
CA ALA A 86 4.79 5.26 -15.91
C ALA A 86 4.30 6.66 -16.23
N GLN A 87 3.00 6.87 -16.09
CA GLN A 87 2.41 8.17 -16.41
C GLN A 87 2.91 9.26 -15.48
N HIS A 88 3.02 8.95 -14.19
CA HIS A 88 3.42 9.95 -13.20
C HIS A 88 4.90 9.92 -12.88
N LYS A 89 5.64 8.99 -13.46
CA LYS A 89 7.09 8.87 -13.29
C LYS A 89 7.46 8.73 -11.83
N ILE A 90 6.76 7.83 -11.14
CA ILE A 90 7.01 7.57 -9.73
C ILE A 90 7.19 6.08 -9.50
N SER A 91 7.75 5.74 -8.34
CA SER A 91 7.76 4.38 -7.83
C SER A 91 6.92 4.36 -6.58
N MET A 92 5.74 3.74 -6.65
CA MET A 92 4.85 3.71 -5.49
C MET A 92 5.48 2.96 -4.34
N LEU A 93 6.24 1.89 -4.65
CA LEU A 93 6.88 1.13 -3.58
C LEU A 93 7.89 2.00 -2.81
N ARG A 94 8.66 2.81 -3.52
CA ARG A 94 9.65 3.66 -2.86
C ARG A 94 8.97 4.70 -1.98
N ILE A 95 7.87 5.25 -2.44
CA ILE A 95 7.12 6.20 -1.64
C ILE A 95 6.59 5.51 -0.39
N ALA A 96 6.04 4.30 -0.55
CA ALA A 96 5.51 3.57 0.59
C ALA A 96 6.62 3.23 1.60
N GLU A 97 7.78 2.83 1.11
CA GLU A 97 8.90 2.50 1.99
C GLU A 97 9.39 3.71 2.76
N ASP A 98 9.42 4.85 2.11
CA ASP A 98 9.82 6.08 2.77
C ASP A 98 8.84 6.44 3.89
N LEU A 99 7.55 6.28 3.62
CA LEU A 99 6.54 6.56 4.62
C LEU A 99 6.65 5.62 5.82
N VAL A 100 6.93 4.34 5.56
CA VAL A 100 7.11 3.38 6.64
C VAL A 100 8.23 3.83 7.58
N ARG A 101 9.33 4.30 7.00
CA ARG A 101 10.45 4.74 7.82
C ARG A 101 10.11 5.93 8.70
N ARG A 102 9.15 6.74 8.28
CA ARG A 102 8.77 7.95 9.01
C ARG A 102 7.55 7.77 9.89
N SER A 103 6.85 6.66 9.75
CA SER A 103 5.57 6.47 10.42
C SER A 103 5.75 6.20 11.91
N PRO A 104 5.15 7.04 12.76
CA PRO A 104 5.23 6.78 14.21
C PRO A 104 4.50 5.50 14.59
N ALA A 105 3.46 5.14 13.85
CA ALA A 105 2.70 3.93 14.16
C ALA A 105 3.55 2.68 13.97
N VAL A 106 4.34 2.64 12.88
CA VAL A 106 5.18 1.49 12.61
C VAL A 106 6.34 1.42 13.58
N ARG A 107 6.95 2.57 13.85
CA ARG A 107 8.10 2.57 14.76
C ARG A 107 7.74 2.15 16.16
N GLU A 108 6.53 2.47 16.59
CA GLU A 108 6.12 2.10 17.94
C GLU A 108 5.94 0.60 18.07
N GLU A 109 5.65 -0.07 16.99
CA GLU A 109 5.46 -1.50 17.01
C GLU A 109 6.78 -2.25 16.95
N GLY A 110 7.77 -1.62 16.43
CA GLY A 110 9.06 -2.26 16.28
C GLY A 110 9.96 -1.91 17.40
#